data_d2d9ce4f60b4d92a29761c661e27f1ae
#
_entry.id   d2d9ce4f60b4d92a29761c661e27f1ae
#
_cell.length_a   1.000
_cell.length_b   1.000
_cell.length_c   1.000
_cell.angle_alpha   90.00
_cell.angle_beta   90.00
_cell.angle_gamma   90.00
#
_symmetry.space_group_name_H-M   'P 1'
#
loop_
_entity.id
_entity.type
_entity.pdbx_description
1 polymer ?
#
loop_
_entity_poly.entity_id
_entity_poly.type
_entity_poly.pdbx_seq_one_letter_code
_entity_poly.pdbx_strand_id
1 'polypeptide(L)'
;QALFNLVPPKARIFRNGREELIPTSEVKLGDIIILNPGDKVPVDGEILEGETAIDESLVTGESLPVAKKKGDGVIGGSINTSGSVRFKATKXXXXC
;
A
#
# COMPACT_ATOMS: atom_id res chain seq x y z
N GLN A 1 -2.65 -16.93 -15.63
CA GLN A 1 -2.72 -16.65 -15.37
C GLN A 1 -3.05 -15.64 -14.75
N ALA A 2 -2.89 -15.29 -13.96
CA ALA A 2 -3.27 -14.31 -13.23
C ALA A 2 -3.06 -13.09 -13.78
N LEU A 3 -3.82 -12.77 -14.56
CA LEU A 3 -3.69 -11.64 -15.21
C LEU A 3 -3.82 -10.46 -14.43
N PHE A 4 -4.43 -10.54 -13.28
CA PHE A 4 -4.77 -9.37 -12.61
C PHE A 4 -4.17 -9.21 -11.31
N ASN A 5 -2.92 -9.50 -11.17
CA ASN A 5 -2.28 -9.33 -9.89
C ASN A 5 -1.89 -7.89 -9.71
N LEU A 6 -2.85 -7.05 -9.50
CA LEU A 6 -2.55 -5.66 -9.25
C LEU A 6 -1.87 -5.46 -7.92
N VAL A 7 -2.05 -6.37 -6.98
CA VAL A 7 -1.42 -6.21 -5.67
C VAL A 7 -0.34 -7.24 -5.50
N PRO A 8 0.67 -6.96 -4.69
CA PRO A 8 1.75 -7.92 -4.52
C PRO A 8 1.30 -9.12 -3.69
N PRO A 9 1.95 -10.26 -3.82
CA PRO A 9 1.56 -11.44 -3.06
C PRO A 9 1.91 -11.33 -1.58
N LYS A 10 2.82 -10.46 -1.23
CA LYS A 10 3.21 -10.28 0.15
C LYS A 10 3.27 -8.82 0.50
N ALA A 11 3.09 -8.50 1.75
CA ALA A 11 3.14 -7.14 2.23
C ALA A 11 4.13 -7.04 3.38
N ARG A 12 4.84 -5.92 3.46
CA ARG A 12 5.76 -5.69 4.54
C ARG A 12 5.01 -4.90 5.60
N ILE A 13 4.85 -5.45 6.77
CA ILE A 13 4.11 -4.78 7.82
C ILE A 13 5.03 -4.47 8.99
N PHE A 14 4.61 -3.52 9.81
CA PHE A 14 5.34 -3.13 11.00
C PHE A 14 4.49 -3.56 12.19
N ARG A 15 5.00 -4.48 12.97
CA ARG A 15 4.25 -5.03 14.08
C ARG A 15 5.20 -5.29 15.24
N ASN A 16 4.81 -4.85 16.43
CA ASN A 16 5.61 -5.07 17.63
C ASN A 16 7.04 -4.56 17.48
N GLY A 17 7.19 -3.43 16.83
CA GLY A 17 8.51 -2.83 16.70
C GLY A 17 9.38 -3.44 15.64
N ARG A 18 8.85 -4.33 14.81
CA ARG A 18 9.64 -4.97 13.79
C ARG A 18 8.91 -5.06 12.48
N GLU A 19 9.68 -5.16 11.40
CA GLU A 19 9.12 -5.35 10.08
C GLU A 19 8.97 -6.83 9.81
N GLU A 20 7.84 -7.22 9.27
CA GLU A 20 7.60 -8.60 8.89
C GLU A 20 7.02 -8.64 7.50
N LEU A 21 7.37 -9.67 6.75
CA LEU A 21 6.83 -9.86 5.43
C LEU A 21 5.80 -10.99 5.54
N ILE A 22 4.54 -10.67 5.27
CA ILE A 22 3.47 -11.65 5.39
C ILE A 22 2.66 -11.71 4.11
N PRO A 23 1.92 -12.79 3.88
CA PRO A 23 1.05 -12.83 2.71
C PRO A 23 0.05 -11.68 2.76
N THR A 24 -0.20 -11.08 1.62
CA THR A 24 -1.14 -9.96 1.56
C THR A 24 -2.51 -10.38 2.08
N SER A 25 -2.88 -11.62 1.85
CA SER A 25 -4.17 -12.10 2.32
C SER A 25 -4.28 -12.14 3.84
N GLU A 26 -3.16 -12.03 4.54
CA GLU A 26 -3.19 -12.03 5.99
C GLU A 26 -3.15 -10.64 6.60
N VAL A 27 -3.09 -9.61 5.77
CA VAL A 27 -3.12 -8.25 6.27
C VAL A 27 -4.52 -7.97 6.82
N LYS A 28 -4.57 -7.37 8.01
CA LYS A 28 -5.83 -7.10 8.66
C LYS A 28 -6.05 -5.61 8.80
N LEU A 29 -7.28 -5.22 9.02
CA LEU A 29 -7.59 -3.83 9.27
C LEU A 29 -6.76 -3.33 10.44
N GLY A 30 -6.16 -2.19 10.27
CA GLY A 30 -5.35 -1.61 11.32
C GLY A 30 -3.89 -1.98 11.28
N ASP A 31 -3.51 -2.93 10.43
CA ASP A 31 -2.09 -3.25 10.31
C ASP A 31 -1.37 -2.10 9.66
N ILE A 32 -0.14 -1.88 10.08
CA ILE A 32 0.69 -0.81 9.52
C ILE A 32 1.55 -1.41 8.43
N ILE A 33 1.43 -0.91 7.23
CA ILE A 33 2.18 -1.42 6.11
C ILE A 33 3.27 -0.43 5.73
N ILE A 34 4.44 -0.92 5.43
CA ILE A 34 5.57 -0.09 5.05
C ILE A 34 5.71 -0.12 3.54
N LEU A 35 5.78 1.05 2.94
CA LEU A 35 6.01 1.17 1.51
C LEU A 35 7.35 1.82 1.27
N ASN A 36 8.20 1.15 0.52
CA ASN A 36 9.47 1.70 0.08
C ASN A 36 9.36 2.08 -1.38
N PRO A 37 10.31 2.85 -1.91
CA PRO A 37 10.22 3.20 -3.33
C PRO A 37 10.15 1.96 -4.21
N GLY A 38 9.23 1.96 -5.14
CA GLY A 38 9.03 0.85 -6.04
C GLY A 38 8.06 -0.21 -5.55
N ASP A 39 7.62 -0.13 -4.30
CA ASP A 39 6.70 -1.14 -3.78
C ASP A 39 5.29 -0.87 -4.28
N LYS A 40 4.55 -1.93 -4.47
CA LYS A 40 3.14 -1.81 -4.78
C LYS A 40 2.34 -1.74 -3.49
N VAL A 41 1.25 -0.99 -3.54
CA VAL A 41 0.36 -0.89 -2.40
C VAL A 41 -0.48 -2.16 -2.33
N PRO A 42 -0.38 -2.91 -1.25
CA PRO A 42 -1.07 -4.21 -1.19
C PRO A 42 -2.55 -4.11 -0.86
N VAL A 43 -2.95 -3.11 -0.08
CA VAL A 43 -4.35 -2.96 0.28
C VAL A 43 -4.63 -1.46 0.40
N ASP A 44 -5.88 -1.11 0.38
CA ASP A 44 -6.27 0.30 0.58
C ASP A 44 -5.98 0.71 2.01
N GLY A 45 -5.58 1.94 2.19
CA GLY A 45 -5.29 2.41 3.52
C GLY A 45 -5.11 3.90 3.57
N GLU A 46 -4.63 4.36 4.72
CA GLU A 46 -4.43 5.78 4.99
C GLU A 46 -3.03 5.99 5.52
N ILE A 47 -2.31 6.93 4.95
CA ILE A 47 -0.93 7.19 5.34
C ILE A 47 -0.87 7.74 6.75
N LEU A 48 -0.02 7.13 7.57
CA LEU A 48 0.18 7.58 8.94
C LEU A 48 1.45 8.40 9.08
N GLU A 49 2.47 8.11 8.29
CA GLU A 49 3.72 8.82 8.36
C GLU A 49 4.37 8.87 7.01
N GLY A 50 5.07 9.96 6.75
CA GLY A 50 5.88 10.06 5.55
C GLY A 50 5.17 10.76 4.42
N GLU A 51 5.91 10.98 3.36
CA GLU A 51 5.38 11.60 2.16
C GLU A 51 5.96 10.90 0.96
N THR A 52 5.17 10.80 -0.10
CA THR A 52 5.63 10.14 -1.30
C THR A 52 4.74 10.56 -2.45
N ALA A 53 5.08 10.08 -3.63
CA ALA A 53 4.19 10.19 -4.78
C ALA A 53 3.79 8.78 -5.18
N ILE A 54 2.52 8.57 -5.42
CA ILE A 54 1.98 7.26 -5.73
C ILE A 54 1.46 7.28 -7.16
N ASP A 55 1.89 6.29 -7.93
CA ASP A 55 1.43 6.16 -9.30
C ASP A 55 0.18 5.29 -9.28
N GLU A 56 -0.95 5.90 -9.53
CA GLU A 56 -2.22 5.20 -9.52
C GLU A 56 -2.71 4.85 -10.92
N SER A 57 -1.83 4.88 -11.89
CA SER A 57 -2.27 4.70 -13.27
C SER A 57 -2.92 3.35 -13.54
N LEU A 58 -2.52 2.32 -12.84
CA LEU A 58 -3.13 1.01 -13.02
C LEU A 58 -4.54 0.96 -12.47
N VAL A 59 -4.88 1.88 -11.60
CA VAL A 59 -6.19 1.88 -10.96
C VAL A 59 -7.08 2.98 -11.53
N THR A 60 -6.53 4.18 -11.69
CA THR A 60 -7.33 5.31 -12.11
C THR A 60 -7.15 5.70 -13.58
N GLY A 61 -6.12 5.18 -14.22
CA GLY A 61 -5.84 5.54 -15.59
C GLY A 61 -5.05 6.81 -15.78
N GLU A 62 -4.70 7.48 -14.68
CA GLU A 62 -3.93 8.69 -14.79
C GLU A 62 -2.47 8.41 -14.70
N SER A 63 -1.70 8.90 -15.64
CA SER A 63 -0.29 8.54 -15.68
C SER A 63 0.62 9.37 -14.82
N LEU A 64 0.11 10.37 -14.14
CA LEU A 64 0.95 11.20 -13.30
C LEU A 64 0.90 10.76 -11.86
N PRO A 65 2.03 10.70 -11.17
CA PRO A 65 2.01 10.34 -9.75
C PRO A 65 1.26 11.39 -8.94
N VAL A 66 0.60 10.94 -7.92
CA VAL A 66 -0.19 11.80 -7.03
C VAL A 66 0.56 11.94 -5.73
N ALA A 67 0.79 13.18 -5.30
CA ALA A 67 1.49 13.41 -4.04
C ALA A 67 0.60 12.96 -2.88
N LYS A 68 1.19 12.22 -1.96
CA LYS A 68 0.48 11.71 -0.81
C LYS A 68 1.28 12.00 0.45
N LYS A 69 0.59 12.27 1.52
CA LYS A 69 1.22 12.54 2.79
C LYS A 69 0.34 12.04 3.91
N LYS A 70 0.73 12.28 5.14
CA LYS A 70 -0.05 11.84 6.29
C LYS A 70 -1.50 12.28 6.14
N GLY A 71 -2.39 11.35 6.32
CA GLY A 71 -3.82 11.59 6.20
C GLY A 71 -4.41 11.30 4.84
N ASP A 72 -3.57 11.09 3.84
CA ASP A 72 -4.07 10.79 2.50
C ASP A 72 -4.32 9.29 2.36
N GLY A 73 -5.28 8.93 1.52
CA GLY A 73 -5.56 7.54 1.29
C GLY A 73 -4.73 6.97 0.16
N VAL A 74 -4.45 5.69 0.24
CA VAL A 74 -3.77 4.98 -0.84
C VAL A 74 -4.67 3.85 -1.33
N ILE A 75 -4.51 3.50 -2.58
CA ILE A 75 -5.37 2.52 -3.22
C ILE A 75 -4.56 1.28 -3.54
N GLY A 76 -5.06 0.12 -3.17
CA GLY A 76 -4.35 -1.11 -3.50
C GLY A 76 -4.15 -1.25 -4.99
N GLY A 77 -2.98 -1.71 -5.39
CA GLY A 77 -2.63 -1.82 -6.80
C GLY A 77 -1.82 -0.66 -7.33
N SER A 78 -1.73 0.43 -6.57
CA SER A 78 -0.89 1.56 -6.97
C SER A 78 0.57 1.24 -6.69
N ILE A 79 1.45 2.07 -7.21
CA ILE A 79 2.89 1.87 -7.03
C ILE A 79 3.49 3.09 -6.36
N ASN A 80 4.24 2.85 -5.31
CA ASN A 80 4.93 3.91 -4.61
C ASN A 80 6.17 4.28 -5.42
N THR A 81 6.36 5.55 -5.75
CA THR A 81 7.43 5.91 -6.65
C THR A 81 8.70 6.38 -5.97
N SER A 82 8.62 7.26 -5.03
CA SER A 82 9.85 7.86 -4.57
C SER A 82 10.10 7.89 -3.07
N GLY A 83 9.08 7.97 -2.27
CA GLY A 83 9.29 8.13 -0.83
C GLY A 83 9.07 6.86 -0.08
N SER A 84 9.29 6.90 1.23
CA SER A 84 8.95 5.80 2.10
C SER A 84 7.85 6.26 3.03
N VAL A 85 6.82 5.49 3.15
CA VAL A 85 5.71 5.86 4.02
C VAL A 85 5.20 4.64 4.75
N ARG A 86 4.48 4.89 5.82
CA ARG A 86 3.75 3.85 6.52
C ARG A 86 2.29 4.18 6.45
N PHE A 87 1.46 3.21 6.16
CA PHE A 87 0.03 3.46 6.12
C PHE A 87 -0.72 2.35 6.85
N LYS A 88 -1.89 2.71 7.31
CA LYS A 88 -2.72 1.78 8.05
C LYS A 88 -3.74 1.18 7.11
N ALA A 89 -3.88 -0.14 7.11
CA ALA A 89 -4.87 -0.80 6.26
C ALA A 89 -6.26 -0.42 6.70
N THR A 90 -7.05 0.11 5.79
CA THR A 90 -8.42 0.45 6.11
C THR A 90 -9.39 -0.50 5.42
N LYS A 91 -8.89 -1.34 4.54
CA LYS A 91 -9.70 -2.40 3.95
C LYS A 91 -8.86 -3.64 3.89
N UNK A 92 -9.43 -4.54 4.19
CA UNK A 92 -8.68 -5.77 4.11
C UNK A 92 -9.13 -6.51 2.91
N UNK A 93 -8.51 -7.28 2.74
CA UNK A 93 -8.91 -8.12 1.69
C UNK A 93 -10.09 -8.88 2.01
N UNK A 94 -10.23 -8.98 2.83
CA UNK A 94 -11.31 -9.66 3.23
C UNK A 94 -12.40 -8.76 3.05
N UNK A 95 -12.76 -8.85 2.32
CA UNK A 95 -13.80 -8.16 2.21
C UNK A 95 -14.45 -7.93 3.41
N CYS A 96 -14.90 -7.13 3.70
CA CYS A 96 -15.83 -6.95 4.72
C CYS A 96 -16.84 -5.89 4.40
#